data_ce9e1b4ef55be6eb55ecf941fe882854
#
_entry.id   ce9e1b4ef55be6eb55ecf941fe882854
#
_cell.length_a   1.000
_cell.length_b   1.000
_cell.length_c   1.000
_cell.angle_alpha   90.00
_cell.angle_beta   90.00
_cell.angle_gamma   90.00
#
_symmetry.space_group_name_H-M   'P 1'
#
loop_
_entity.id
_entity.type
_entity.pdbx_description
1 polymer ?
#
loop_
_entity_poly.entity_id
_entity_poly.type
_entity_poly.pdbx_seq_one_letter_code
_entity_poly.pdbx_strand_id
1 'polypeptide(L)'
;HISEGDTVKCTGRILEVPVGPELIGRVVNALGQPIDGKGPINAKMTDVIEKVAPGVIARKSVDQPMQTGLKSIDSMVPVGRGQRELIIGDRQTGKTAVAIDAIINQKGQNMTCVYVAIGQKASSIKNVVRSLEQAGAMDYTIVVAASASESAAMQYVSAYSGCTMGEYFRDRGQDALIVYDDLSKQAVAYRQVSLLLRRPPGREAYPGDVFYLHSRLLERAARVNADYVEAFTKGEVKG
;
A
#
# COMPACT_ATOMS: atom_id res chain seq x y z
N HIS A 1 -6.95 0.53 -25.64
CA HIS A 1 -5.83 0.01 -26.41
C HIS A 1 -5.20 1.16 -27.19
N ILE A 2 -3.87 1.24 -27.19
CA ILE A 2 -3.11 2.20 -27.99
C ILE A 2 -2.60 1.43 -29.21
N SER A 3 -2.82 1.97 -30.39
CA SER A 3 -2.41 1.39 -31.68
C SER A 3 -1.37 2.26 -32.37
N GLU A 4 -0.68 1.69 -33.37
CA GLU A 4 0.24 2.45 -34.18
C GLU A 4 -0.51 3.59 -34.90
N GLY A 5 0.04 4.79 -34.86
CA GLY A 5 -0.58 6.01 -35.40
C GLY A 5 -1.43 6.82 -34.42
N ASP A 6 -1.67 6.31 -33.20
CA ASP A 6 -2.38 7.06 -32.18
C ASP A 6 -1.56 8.26 -31.67
N THR A 7 -2.24 9.38 -31.43
CA THR A 7 -1.60 10.56 -30.87
C THR A 7 -1.52 10.46 -29.36
N VAL A 8 -0.30 10.51 -28.81
CA VAL A 8 -0.03 10.57 -27.37
C VAL A 8 0.37 11.98 -26.96
N LYS A 9 -0.31 12.52 -25.94
CA LYS A 9 0.01 13.83 -25.38
C LYS A 9 0.50 13.67 -23.95
N CYS A 10 1.61 14.35 -23.63
CA CYS A 10 2.11 14.42 -22.25
C CYS A 10 1.19 15.35 -21.42
N THR A 11 0.80 14.92 -20.23
CA THR A 11 -0.04 15.71 -19.31
C THR A 11 0.76 16.76 -18.55
N GLY A 12 2.09 16.67 -18.55
CA GLY A 12 2.97 17.50 -17.73
C GLY A 12 2.88 17.21 -16.22
N ARG A 13 2.14 16.17 -15.82
CA ARG A 13 1.97 15.77 -14.42
C ARG A 13 2.69 14.45 -14.14
N ILE A 14 3.28 14.33 -12.97
CA ILE A 14 3.76 13.07 -12.41
C ILE A 14 2.53 12.25 -12.00
N LEU A 15 2.66 10.92 -12.00
CA LEU A 15 1.56 10.04 -11.60
C LEU A 15 1.22 10.23 -10.12
N GLU A 16 -0.01 10.62 -9.88
CA GLU A 16 -0.58 10.94 -8.57
C GLU A 16 -1.80 10.07 -8.29
N VAL A 17 -2.11 9.90 -7.01
CA VAL A 17 -3.35 9.27 -6.54
C VAL A 17 -4.05 10.15 -5.53
N PRO A 18 -5.38 10.06 -5.42
CA PRO A 18 -6.12 10.74 -4.35
C PRO A 18 -5.66 10.18 -2.99
N VAL A 19 -5.57 11.07 -2.02
CA VAL A 19 -5.22 10.75 -0.63
C VAL A 19 -6.15 11.47 0.31
N GLY A 20 -6.33 10.96 1.50
CA GLY A 20 -7.13 11.60 2.53
C GLY A 20 -8.14 10.66 3.20
N PRO A 21 -8.83 11.16 4.23
CA PRO A 21 -9.82 10.38 4.97
C PRO A 21 -11.03 9.97 4.13
N GLU A 22 -11.28 10.65 3.00
CA GLU A 22 -12.39 10.35 2.07
C GLU A 22 -12.26 8.97 1.40
N LEU A 23 -11.06 8.37 1.44
CA LEU A 23 -10.81 7.02 0.93
C LEU A 23 -11.13 5.92 1.96
N ILE A 24 -11.27 6.25 3.23
CA ILE A 24 -11.58 5.26 4.27
C ILE A 24 -12.95 4.63 3.98
N GLY A 25 -13.04 3.31 4.10
CA GLY A 25 -14.24 2.55 3.79
C GLY A 25 -14.48 2.28 2.31
N ARG A 26 -13.55 2.69 1.44
CA ARG A 26 -13.69 2.56 -0.02
C ARG A 26 -12.76 1.48 -0.58
N VAL A 27 -13.20 0.93 -1.70
CA VAL A 27 -12.40 0.02 -2.53
C VAL A 27 -12.05 0.76 -3.82
N VAL A 28 -10.77 0.94 -4.07
CA VAL A 28 -10.26 1.69 -5.23
C VAL A 28 -9.31 0.84 -6.07
N ASN A 29 -9.12 1.22 -7.33
CA ASN A 29 -8.09 0.64 -8.19
C ASN A 29 -6.71 1.27 -7.91
N ALA A 30 -5.69 0.86 -8.66
CA ALA A 30 -4.33 1.36 -8.51
C ALA A 30 -4.16 2.87 -8.78
N LEU A 31 -5.11 3.51 -9.43
CA LEU A 31 -5.14 4.96 -9.67
C LEU A 31 -6.03 5.72 -8.65
N GLY A 32 -6.55 5.02 -7.64
CA GLY A 32 -7.42 5.61 -6.64
C GLY A 32 -8.86 5.86 -7.10
N GLN A 33 -9.26 5.30 -8.24
CA GLN A 33 -10.63 5.40 -8.72
C GLN A 33 -11.51 4.37 -8.01
N PRO A 34 -12.72 4.74 -7.54
CA PRO A 34 -13.61 3.82 -6.83
C PRO A 34 -14.11 2.70 -7.74
N ILE A 35 -14.11 1.48 -7.21
CA ILE A 35 -14.61 0.28 -7.90
C ILE A 35 -15.67 -0.46 -7.06
N ASP A 36 -16.11 0.14 -5.96
CA ASP A 36 -17.05 -0.44 -4.99
C ASP A 36 -18.52 -0.12 -5.29
N GLY A 37 -18.81 0.64 -6.34
CA GLY A 37 -20.17 1.04 -6.69
C GLY A 37 -20.80 2.10 -5.77
N LYS A 38 -20.04 2.64 -4.80
CA LYS A 38 -20.53 3.65 -3.84
C LYS A 38 -20.43 5.10 -4.36
N GLY A 39 -20.24 5.27 -5.67
CA GLY A 39 -20.12 6.59 -6.29
C GLY A 39 -18.71 7.22 -6.22
N PRO A 40 -18.54 8.43 -6.77
CA PRO A 40 -17.24 9.08 -6.83
C PRO A 40 -16.71 9.44 -5.45
N ILE A 41 -15.38 9.52 -5.34
CA ILE A 41 -14.67 9.97 -4.14
C ILE A 41 -14.27 11.43 -4.35
N ASN A 42 -14.76 12.33 -3.50
CA ASN A 42 -14.41 13.74 -3.53
C ASN A 42 -13.17 14.01 -2.68
N ALA A 43 -12.05 13.37 -3.04
CA ALA A 43 -10.77 13.61 -2.37
C ALA A 43 -10.32 15.05 -2.61
N LYS A 44 -9.90 15.72 -1.53
CA LYS A 44 -9.45 17.12 -1.58
C LYS A 44 -7.99 17.25 -2.01
N MET A 45 -7.23 16.18 -1.90
CA MET A 45 -5.79 16.17 -2.15
C MET A 45 -5.40 14.99 -3.03
N THR A 46 -4.36 15.20 -3.81
CA THR A 46 -3.62 14.16 -4.54
C THR A 46 -2.16 14.17 -4.08
N ASP A 47 -1.50 13.05 -4.24
CA ASP A 47 -0.09 12.96 -3.92
C ASP A 47 0.61 11.98 -4.87
N VAL A 48 1.91 12.22 -5.11
CA VAL A 48 2.71 11.41 -6.03
C VAL A 48 2.96 10.02 -5.47
N ILE A 49 2.94 9.02 -6.33
CA ILE A 49 3.13 7.63 -5.91
C ILE A 49 4.60 7.26 -5.68
N GLU A 50 5.51 7.89 -6.40
CA GLU A 50 6.95 7.68 -6.26
C GLU A 50 7.54 8.79 -5.37
N LYS A 51 7.90 8.42 -4.16
CA LYS A 51 8.49 9.32 -3.16
C LYS A 51 9.77 8.74 -2.61
N VAL A 52 10.67 9.64 -2.21
CA VAL A 52 11.84 9.27 -1.42
C VAL A 52 11.38 9.02 0.02
N ALA A 53 11.89 7.94 0.62
CA ALA A 53 11.62 7.61 2.01
C ALA A 53 12.16 8.71 2.97
N PRO A 54 11.54 8.90 4.15
CA PRO A 54 12.07 9.82 5.15
C PRO A 54 13.52 9.48 5.50
N GLY A 55 14.40 10.50 5.51
CA GLY A 55 15.80 10.37 5.89
C GLY A 55 15.99 10.04 7.37
N VAL A 56 17.22 9.72 7.76
CA VAL A 56 17.55 9.32 9.14
C VAL A 56 17.13 10.36 10.18
N ILE A 57 17.32 11.64 9.89
CA ILE A 57 17.00 12.75 10.81
C ILE A 57 15.49 12.86 11.06
N ALA A 58 14.68 12.55 10.05
CA ALA A 58 13.21 12.59 10.14
C ALA A 58 12.60 11.41 10.90
N ARG A 59 13.37 10.34 11.13
CA ARG A 59 12.89 9.12 11.77
C ARG A 59 12.95 9.22 13.30
N LYS A 60 11.95 8.62 13.92
CA LYS A 60 11.91 8.32 15.35
C LYS A 60 12.13 6.82 15.56
N SER A 61 12.72 6.43 16.69
CA SER A 61 12.84 5.03 17.08
C SER A 61 11.45 4.37 17.20
N VAL A 62 11.39 3.10 16.84
CA VAL A 62 10.18 2.27 17.01
C VAL A 62 10.08 1.89 18.49
N ASP A 63 9.18 2.53 19.20
CA ASP A 63 9.01 2.41 20.66
C ASP A 63 7.57 2.04 21.06
N GLN A 64 6.68 1.84 20.09
CA GLN A 64 5.28 1.53 20.33
C GLN A 64 4.88 0.25 19.59
N PRO A 65 4.38 -0.79 20.28
CA PRO A 65 3.94 -2.01 19.63
C PRO A 65 2.65 -1.79 18.85
N MET A 66 2.52 -2.53 17.75
CA MET A 66 1.28 -2.70 17.01
C MET A 66 0.64 -4.01 17.49
N GLN A 67 -0.56 -3.95 18.05
CA GLN A 67 -1.27 -5.13 18.52
C GLN A 67 -1.90 -5.86 17.33
N THR A 68 -1.34 -7.01 16.98
CA THR A 68 -1.89 -7.84 15.87
C THR A 68 -3.10 -8.66 16.32
N GLY A 69 -3.25 -8.87 17.63
CA GLY A 69 -4.24 -9.77 18.22
C GLY A 69 -3.87 -11.26 18.13
N LEU A 70 -2.72 -11.56 17.53
CA LEU A 70 -2.17 -12.91 17.44
C LEU A 70 -1.18 -13.13 18.57
N LYS A 71 -1.55 -13.96 19.55
CA LYS A 71 -0.75 -14.17 20.78
C LYS A 71 0.70 -14.54 20.50
N SER A 72 0.94 -15.39 19.51
CA SER A 72 2.29 -15.82 19.14
C SER A 72 3.16 -14.68 18.62
N ILE A 73 2.58 -13.75 17.89
CA ILE A 73 3.28 -12.58 17.37
C ILE A 73 3.48 -11.56 18.49
N ASP A 74 2.39 -11.15 19.13
CA ASP A 74 2.41 -10.06 20.10
C ASP A 74 3.26 -10.38 21.36
N SER A 75 3.38 -11.66 21.75
CA SER A 75 4.15 -12.06 22.90
C SER A 75 5.61 -12.46 22.62
N MET A 76 5.92 -12.95 21.42
CA MET A 76 7.24 -13.51 21.12
C MET A 76 8.04 -12.68 20.11
N VAL A 77 7.37 -12.08 19.12
CA VAL A 77 7.98 -11.30 18.04
C VAL A 77 7.13 -10.06 17.74
N PRO A 78 6.96 -9.17 18.72
CA PRO A 78 6.06 -8.03 18.57
C PRO A 78 6.49 -7.14 17.40
N VAL A 79 5.51 -6.71 16.63
CA VAL A 79 5.69 -5.76 15.52
C VAL A 79 5.51 -4.34 16.06
N GLY A 80 6.42 -3.44 15.74
CA GLY A 80 6.34 -2.04 16.15
C GLY A 80 5.74 -1.13 15.08
N ARG A 81 5.12 -0.05 15.51
CA ARG A 81 4.61 1.00 14.61
C ARG A 81 5.78 1.71 13.93
N GLY A 82 5.86 1.59 12.62
CA GLY A 82 6.99 2.03 11.78
C GLY A 82 7.92 0.91 11.34
N GLN A 83 7.71 -0.32 11.83
CA GLN A 83 8.44 -1.50 11.43
C GLN A 83 7.93 -2.07 10.10
N ARG A 84 8.78 -2.87 9.47
CA ARG A 84 8.45 -3.73 8.33
C ARG A 84 8.48 -5.18 8.79
N GLU A 85 7.48 -5.95 8.42
CA GLU A 85 7.40 -7.37 8.74
C GLU A 85 7.07 -8.17 7.49
N LEU A 86 7.74 -9.31 7.33
CA LEU A 86 7.54 -10.21 6.22
C LEU A 86 6.74 -11.43 6.68
N ILE A 87 5.60 -11.66 6.03
CA ILE A 87 4.84 -12.90 6.17
C ILE A 87 5.22 -13.80 5.00
N ILE A 88 6.01 -14.83 5.25
CA ILE A 88 6.48 -15.78 4.24
C ILE A 88 5.86 -17.16 4.46
N GLY A 89 5.53 -17.84 3.38
CA GLY A 89 5.00 -19.20 3.40
C GLY A 89 4.49 -19.63 2.03
N ASP A 90 4.23 -20.92 1.88
CA ASP A 90 3.68 -21.50 0.66
C ASP A 90 2.25 -21.05 0.38
N ARG A 91 1.71 -21.46 -0.76
CA ARG A 91 0.32 -21.16 -1.12
C ARG A 91 -0.63 -21.78 -0.09
N GLN A 92 -1.68 -21.05 0.27
CA GLN A 92 -2.75 -21.49 1.18
C GLN A 92 -2.29 -21.80 2.63
N THR A 93 -1.17 -21.24 3.07
CA THR A 93 -0.68 -21.41 4.46
C THR A 93 -1.26 -20.41 5.45
N GLY A 94 -2.22 -19.58 5.04
CA GLY A 94 -2.89 -18.63 5.92
C GLY A 94 -2.25 -17.24 5.99
N LYS A 95 -1.31 -16.88 5.08
CA LYS A 95 -0.68 -15.54 5.06
C LYS A 95 -1.69 -14.40 5.05
N THR A 96 -2.66 -14.47 4.15
CA THR A 96 -3.74 -13.47 4.05
C THR A 96 -4.59 -13.42 5.31
N ALA A 97 -4.85 -14.56 5.96
CA ALA A 97 -5.62 -14.60 7.21
C ALA A 97 -4.91 -13.84 8.34
N VAL A 98 -3.60 -14.06 8.51
CA VAL A 98 -2.77 -13.32 9.48
C VAL A 98 -2.86 -11.81 9.24
N ALA A 99 -2.76 -11.39 8.00
CA ALA A 99 -2.83 -9.97 7.63
C ALA A 99 -4.22 -9.36 7.89
N ILE A 100 -5.28 -10.08 7.56
CA ILE A 100 -6.67 -9.63 7.78
C ILE A 100 -6.98 -9.57 9.28
N ASP A 101 -6.57 -10.58 10.05
CA ASP A 101 -6.74 -10.58 11.51
C ASP A 101 -6.02 -9.40 12.15
N ALA A 102 -4.79 -9.08 11.69
CA ALA A 102 -4.07 -7.90 12.15
C ALA A 102 -4.83 -6.60 11.84
N ILE A 103 -5.47 -6.47 10.68
CA ILE A 103 -6.30 -5.30 10.33
C ILE A 103 -7.55 -5.26 11.25
N ILE A 104 -8.26 -6.36 11.41
CA ILE A 104 -9.47 -6.43 12.23
C ILE A 104 -9.17 -6.02 13.67
N ASN A 105 -8.03 -6.42 14.20
CA ASN A 105 -7.61 -6.12 15.57
C ASN A 105 -7.13 -4.67 15.77
N GLN A 106 -7.06 -3.84 14.72
CA GLN A 106 -6.78 -2.41 14.87
C GLN A 106 -8.01 -1.58 15.31
N LYS A 107 -9.15 -2.20 15.50
CA LYS A 107 -10.36 -1.51 15.99
C LYS A 107 -10.08 -0.80 17.31
N GLY A 108 -10.27 0.52 17.33
CA GLY A 108 -10.02 1.36 18.52
C GLY A 108 -8.55 1.66 18.82
N GLN A 109 -7.61 1.27 17.94
CA GLN A 109 -6.16 1.50 18.11
C GLN A 109 -5.66 2.81 17.45
N ASN A 110 -6.54 3.65 16.94
CA ASN A 110 -6.19 4.86 16.17
C ASN A 110 -5.22 4.57 15.02
N MET A 111 -5.49 3.50 14.28
CA MET A 111 -4.69 3.04 13.17
C MET A 111 -5.53 3.04 11.89
N THR A 112 -5.09 3.74 10.86
CA THR A 112 -5.67 3.61 9.52
C THR A 112 -5.03 2.43 8.82
N CYS A 113 -5.83 1.55 8.25
CA CYS A 113 -5.32 0.39 7.55
C CYS A 113 -5.45 0.57 6.03
N VAL A 114 -4.47 0.08 5.28
CA VAL A 114 -4.50 0.01 3.81
C VAL A 114 -4.21 -1.43 3.41
N TYR A 115 -5.18 -2.08 2.78
CA TYR A 115 -4.98 -3.42 2.22
C TYR A 115 -4.79 -3.32 0.72
N VAL A 116 -3.63 -3.74 0.23
CA VAL A 116 -3.27 -3.70 -1.19
C VAL A 116 -3.29 -5.11 -1.76
N ALA A 117 -4.33 -5.42 -2.53
CA ALA A 117 -4.46 -6.70 -3.23
C ALA A 117 -3.79 -6.61 -4.61
N ILE A 118 -2.74 -7.39 -4.83
CA ILE A 118 -1.94 -7.35 -6.06
C ILE A 118 -2.07 -8.68 -6.81
N GLY A 119 -2.58 -8.64 -8.03
CA GLY A 119 -2.67 -9.79 -8.92
C GLY A 119 -3.52 -10.95 -8.37
N GLN A 120 -4.45 -10.68 -7.47
CA GLN A 120 -5.37 -11.67 -6.93
C GLN A 120 -6.61 -11.84 -7.82
N LYS A 121 -7.29 -12.97 -7.68
CA LYS A 121 -8.59 -13.17 -8.30
C LYS A 121 -9.62 -12.19 -7.71
N ALA A 122 -10.46 -11.61 -8.54
CA ALA A 122 -11.52 -10.69 -8.10
C ALA A 122 -12.43 -11.30 -7.00
N SER A 123 -12.71 -12.61 -7.08
CA SER A 123 -13.46 -13.32 -6.04
C SER A 123 -12.75 -13.35 -4.68
N SER A 124 -11.43 -13.50 -4.68
CA SER A 124 -10.62 -13.48 -3.45
C SER A 124 -10.65 -12.08 -2.82
N ILE A 125 -10.48 -11.04 -3.62
CA ILE A 125 -10.56 -9.64 -3.16
C ILE A 125 -11.94 -9.37 -2.56
N LYS A 126 -13.01 -9.81 -3.22
CA LYS A 126 -14.39 -9.66 -2.72
C LYS A 126 -14.59 -10.36 -1.38
N ASN A 127 -14.01 -11.54 -1.19
CA ASN A 127 -14.08 -12.25 0.08
C ASN A 127 -13.36 -11.51 1.20
N VAL A 128 -12.18 -10.94 0.92
CA VAL A 128 -11.44 -10.10 1.89
C VAL A 128 -12.29 -8.88 2.29
N VAL A 129 -12.80 -8.14 1.32
CA VAL A 129 -13.67 -6.97 1.58
C VAL A 129 -14.86 -7.35 2.44
N ARG A 130 -15.54 -8.46 2.12
CA ARG A 130 -16.66 -8.96 2.92
C ARG A 130 -16.25 -9.29 4.36
N SER A 131 -15.09 -9.94 4.55
CA SER A 131 -14.60 -10.26 5.90
C SER A 131 -14.32 -8.99 6.71
N LEU A 132 -13.72 -7.98 6.09
CA LEU A 132 -13.48 -6.68 6.71
C LEU A 132 -14.79 -5.93 7.03
N GLU A 133 -15.78 -5.97 6.14
CA GLU A 133 -17.11 -5.39 6.36
C GLU A 133 -17.83 -6.07 7.52
N GLN A 134 -17.85 -7.40 7.55
CA GLN A 134 -18.50 -8.19 8.61
C GLN A 134 -17.87 -7.92 10.00
N ALA A 135 -16.57 -7.67 10.04
CA ALA A 135 -15.86 -7.33 11.27
C ALA A 135 -15.98 -5.83 11.65
N GLY A 136 -16.60 -4.99 10.80
CA GLY A 136 -16.64 -3.55 10.99
C GLY A 136 -15.27 -2.87 10.78
N ALA A 137 -14.32 -3.54 10.13
CA ALA A 137 -12.98 -3.02 9.90
C ALA A 137 -12.90 -2.04 8.72
N MET A 138 -13.91 -1.98 7.87
CA MET A 138 -13.97 -1.00 6.77
C MET A 138 -14.08 0.44 7.28
N ASP A 139 -14.51 0.67 8.52
CA ASP A 139 -14.61 2.00 9.10
C ASP A 139 -13.25 2.71 9.25
N TYR A 140 -12.15 1.97 9.17
CA TYR A 140 -10.78 2.48 9.26
C TYR A 140 -9.84 1.88 8.21
N THR A 141 -10.39 1.24 7.17
CA THR A 141 -9.58 0.54 6.15
C THR A 141 -9.86 1.09 4.75
N ILE A 142 -8.78 1.26 3.99
CA ILE A 142 -8.79 1.54 2.55
C ILE A 142 -8.37 0.25 1.84
N VAL A 143 -9.09 -0.16 0.80
CA VAL A 143 -8.72 -1.30 -0.03
C VAL A 143 -8.28 -0.82 -1.40
N VAL A 144 -7.04 -1.15 -1.79
CA VAL A 144 -6.51 -0.89 -3.13
C VAL A 144 -6.45 -2.23 -3.86
N ALA A 145 -7.20 -2.36 -4.94
CA ALA A 145 -7.32 -3.62 -5.67
C ALA A 145 -6.75 -3.49 -7.09
N ALA A 146 -5.76 -4.32 -7.39
CA ALA A 146 -5.28 -4.59 -8.74
C ALA A 146 -5.40 -6.09 -9.01
N SER A 147 -6.51 -6.48 -9.62
CA SER A 147 -6.80 -7.90 -9.85
C SER A 147 -5.89 -8.52 -10.89
N ALA A 148 -5.89 -9.86 -10.97
CA ALA A 148 -5.11 -10.60 -11.96
C ALA A 148 -5.53 -10.31 -13.42
N SER A 149 -6.71 -9.75 -13.64
CA SER A 149 -7.20 -9.32 -14.96
C SER A 149 -6.73 -7.92 -15.36
N GLU A 150 -6.20 -7.15 -14.40
CA GLU A 150 -5.63 -5.83 -14.67
C GLU A 150 -4.30 -5.93 -15.43
N SER A 151 -3.91 -4.85 -16.10
CA SER A 151 -2.62 -4.79 -16.75
C SER A 151 -1.45 -4.92 -15.75
N ALA A 152 -0.31 -5.42 -16.22
CA ALA A 152 0.90 -5.52 -15.41
C ALA A 152 1.32 -4.14 -14.83
N ALA A 153 1.12 -3.06 -15.58
CA ALA A 153 1.40 -1.71 -15.10
C ALA A 153 0.52 -1.34 -13.89
N MET A 154 -0.77 -1.66 -13.90
CA MET A 154 -1.67 -1.41 -12.77
C MET A 154 -1.30 -2.25 -11.54
N GLN A 155 -0.97 -3.52 -11.74
CA GLN A 155 -0.51 -4.39 -10.65
C GLN A 155 0.81 -3.89 -10.04
N TYR A 156 1.74 -3.41 -10.88
CA TYR A 156 3.00 -2.81 -10.44
C TYR A 156 2.79 -1.55 -9.61
N VAL A 157 1.97 -0.63 -10.10
CA VAL A 157 1.72 0.69 -9.49
C VAL A 157 0.95 0.59 -8.17
N SER A 158 0.06 -0.40 -8.03
CA SER A 158 -0.87 -0.52 -6.90
C SER A 158 -0.19 -0.50 -5.52
N ALA A 159 0.99 -1.12 -5.41
CA ALA A 159 1.75 -1.13 -4.16
C ALA A 159 2.21 0.28 -3.75
N TYR A 160 2.71 1.06 -4.71
CA TYR A 160 3.13 2.44 -4.47
C TYR A 160 1.94 3.36 -4.19
N SER A 161 0.82 3.15 -4.87
CA SER A 161 -0.43 3.88 -4.61
C SER A 161 -0.93 3.65 -3.19
N GLY A 162 -0.99 2.40 -2.74
CA GLY A 162 -1.37 2.07 -1.37
C GLY A 162 -0.40 2.63 -0.34
N CYS A 163 0.90 2.62 -0.64
CA CYS A 163 1.92 3.25 0.19
C CYS A 163 1.65 4.75 0.37
N THR A 164 1.43 5.47 -0.72
CA THR A 164 1.15 6.92 -0.70
C THR A 164 -0.13 7.24 0.08
N MET A 165 -1.18 6.42 -0.04
CA MET A 165 -2.40 6.58 0.74
C MET A 165 -2.16 6.42 2.24
N GLY A 166 -1.32 5.46 2.66
CA GLY A 166 -0.94 5.27 4.06
C GLY A 166 -0.03 6.39 4.57
N GLU A 167 0.91 6.85 3.75
CA GLU A 167 1.82 7.94 4.10
C GLU A 167 1.11 9.26 4.39
N TYR A 168 -0.03 9.50 3.76
CA TYR A 168 -0.85 10.68 4.05
C TYR A 168 -1.15 10.80 5.56
N PHE A 169 -1.47 9.69 6.21
CA PHE A 169 -1.75 9.65 7.65
C PHE A 169 -0.47 9.76 8.47
N ARG A 170 0.57 9.00 8.11
CA ARG A 170 1.88 9.06 8.78
C ARG A 170 2.45 10.49 8.80
N ASP A 171 2.44 11.17 7.67
CA ASP A 171 3.03 12.50 7.51
C ASP A 171 2.23 13.59 8.26
N ARG A 172 1.08 13.21 8.84
CA ARG A 172 0.23 14.03 9.73
C ARG A 172 0.24 13.54 11.18
N GLY A 173 1.22 12.72 11.55
CA GLY A 173 1.37 12.23 12.93
C GLY A 173 0.36 11.15 13.33
N GLN A 174 -0.35 10.57 12.34
CA GLN A 174 -1.23 9.44 12.56
C GLN A 174 -0.52 8.14 12.21
N ASP A 175 -0.98 7.02 12.73
CA ASP A 175 -0.41 5.72 12.42
C ASP A 175 -1.17 5.05 11.27
N ALA A 176 -0.43 4.36 10.40
CA ALA A 176 -0.98 3.58 9.32
C ALA A 176 -0.35 2.19 9.23
N LEU A 177 -1.20 1.18 9.04
CA LEU A 177 -0.79 -0.19 8.72
C LEU A 177 -1.05 -0.46 7.25
N ILE A 178 -0.01 -0.83 6.50
CA ILE A 178 -0.15 -1.20 5.10
C ILE A 178 0.17 -2.68 4.93
N VAL A 179 -0.74 -3.40 4.29
CA VAL A 179 -0.57 -4.82 3.94
C VAL A 179 -0.47 -4.93 2.42
N TYR A 180 0.61 -5.51 1.92
CA TYR A 180 0.79 -5.84 0.50
C TYR A 180 0.57 -7.34 0.30
N ASP A 181 -0.47 -7.73 -0.38
CA ASP A 181 -0.81 -9.13 -0.64
C ASP A 181 -0.94 -9.38 -2.16
N ASP A 182 0.13 -9.76 -2.86
CA ASP A 182 1.49 -9.96 -2.37
C ASP A 182 2.54 -9.29 -3.29
N LEU A 183 3.72 -9.04 -2.74
CA LEU A 183 4.83 -8.42 -3.46
C LEU A 183 5.48 -9.37 -4.48
N SER A 184 5.32 -10.69 -4.36
CA SER A 184 5.79 -11.63 -5.38
C SER A 184 5.07 -11.42 -6.70
N LYS A 185 3.77 -11.15 -6.67
CA LYS A 185 2.98 -10.83 -7.86
C LYS A 185 3.34 -9.47 -8.43
N GLN A 186 3.66 -8.50 -7.58
CA GLN A 186 4.20 -7.22 -8.05
C GLN A 186 5.51 -7.43 -8.82
N ALA A 187 6.42 -8.26 -8.32
CA ALA A 187 7.67 -8.57 -9.01
C ALA A 187 7.44 -9.24 -10.36
N VAL A 188 6.48 -10.16 -10.45
CA VAL A 188 6.07 -10.79 -11.72
C VAL A 188 5.52 -9.76 -12.71
N ALA A 189 4.68 -8.85 -12.25
CA ALA A 189 4.14 -7.77 -13.07
C ALA A 189 5.27 -6.85 -13.57
N TYR A 190 6.21 -6.49 -12.70
CA TYR A 190 7.37 -5.69 -13.07
C TYR A 190 8.28 -6.39 -14.08
N ARG A 191 8.50 -7.70 -13.93
CA ARG A 191 9.20 -8.53 -14.93
C ARG A 191 8.54 -8.43 -16.29
N GLN A 192 7.21 -8.58 -16.35
CA GLN A 192 6.45 -8.46 -17.61
C GLN A 192 6.65 -7.10 -18.26
N VAL A 193 6.51 -6.00 -17.50
CA VAL A 193 6.73 -4.64 -18.01
C VAL A 193 8.17 -4.47 -18.51
N SER A 194 9.16 -4.96 -17.76
CA SER A 194 10.58 -4.85 -18.14
C SER A 194 10.92 -5.59 -19.41
N LEU A 195 10.34 -6.79 -19.61
CA LEU A 195 10.52 -7.57 -20.83
C LEU A 195 9.87 -6.89 -22.04
N LEU A 196 8.69 -6.31 -21.89
CA LEU A 196 8.02 -5.53 -22.95
C LEU A 196 8.85 -4.30 -23.34
N LEU A 197 9.53 -3.67 -22.38
CA LEU A 197 10.45 -2.57 -22.62
C LEU A 197 11.83 -3.02 -23.15
N ARG A 198 11.99 -4.31 -23.46
CA ARG A 198 13.24 -4.91 -23.95
C ARG A 198 14.45 -4.68 -23.06
N ARG A 199 14.24 -4.54 -21.74
CA ARG A 199 15.35 -4.49 -20.78
C ARG A 199 16.03 -5.86 -20.70
N PRO A 200 17.36 -5.92 -20.57
CA PRO A 200 18.07 -7.20 -20.48
C PRO A 200 17.61 -7.98 -19.25
N PRO A 201 17.16 -9.24 -19.42
CA PRO A 201 16.72 -10.06 -18.30
C PRO A 201 17.92 -10.61 -17.52
N GLY A 202 17.75 -10.69 -16.21
CA GLY A 202 18.64 -11.42 -15.30
C GLY A 202 18.14 -12.86 -15.05
N ARG A 203 18.49 -13.38 -13.87
CA ARG A 203 18.04 -14.71 -13.45
C ARG A 203 16.52 -14.82 -13.46
N GLU A 204 15.99 -15.93 -13.98
CA GLU A 204 14.55 -16.21 -14.12
C GLU A 204 13.77 -15.10 -14.87
N ALA A 205 14.47 -14.41 -15.78
CA ALA A 205 13.98 -13.29 -16.54
C ALA A 205 13.56 -12.06 -15.73
N TYR A 206 13.89 -12.00 -14.44
CA TYR A 206 13.68 -10.77 -13.65
C TYR A 206 14.68 -9.68 -14.06
N PRO A 207 14.27 -8.41 -14.06
CA PRO A 207 15.21 -7.32 -14.28
C PRO A 207 16.20 -7.19 -13.11
N GLY A 208 17.40 -6.70 -13.40
CA GLY A 208 18.47 -6.58 -12.40
C GLY A 208 18.12 -5.68 -11.21
N ASP A 209 17.16 -4.78 -11.37
CA ASP A 209 16.69 -3.84 -10.36
C ASP A 209 15.45 -4.31 -9.58
N VAL A 210 15.07 -5.60 -9.67
CA VAL A 210 13.91 -6.13 -8.93
C VAL A 210 14.03 -5.97 -7.41
N PHE A 211 15.26 -6.05 -6.88
CA PHE A 211 15.50 -5.78 -5.47
C PHE A 211 15.20 -4.32 -5.13
N TYR A 212 15.59 -3.39 -5.96
CA TYR A 212 15.32 -1.96 -5.78
C TYR A 212 13.82 -1.64 -5.84
N LEU A 213 13.04 -2.39 -6.62
CA LEU A 213 11.58 -2.29 -6.65
C LEU A 213 10.98 -2.43 -5.23
N HIS A 214 11.39 -3.45 -4.49
CA HIS A 214 10.85 -3.71 -3.16
C HIS A 214 11.55 -2.86 -2.07
N SER A 215 12.86 -2.66 -2.15
CA SER A 215 13.59 -1.92 -1.13
C SER A 215 13.15 -0.46 -1.04
N ARG A 216 12.98 0.23 -2.18
CA ARG A 216 12.50 1.62 -2.20
C ARG A 216 11.06 1.77 -1.70
N LEU A 217 10.21 0.75 -1.89
CA LEU A 217 8.87 0.71 -1.34
C LEU A 217 8.89 0.51 0.19
N LEU A 218 9.65 -0.49 0.64
CA LEU A 218 9.69 -0.87 2.06
C LEU A 218 10.43 0.16 2.92
N GLU A 219 11.40 0.88 2.38
CA GLU A 219 12.08 1.97 3.10
C GLU A 219 11.14 3.14 3.42
N ARG A 220 10.03 3.28 2.74
CA ARG A 220 9.01 4.29 3.02
C ARG A 220 8.26 4.01 4.32
N ALA A 221 8.25 2.77 4.81
CA ALA A 221 7.75 2.46 6.15
C ALA A 221 8.71 3.02 7.20
N ALA A 222 8.23 3.97 7.98
CA ALA A 222 9.02 4.64 9.01
C ALA A 222 8.10 5.27 10.06
N ARG A 223 8.59 5.39 11.28
CA ARG A 223 8.04 6.29 12.27
C ARG A 223 8.75 7.63 12.14
N VAL A 224 8.01 8.70 11.97
CA VAL A 224 8.54 10.05 11.82
C VAL A 224 8.49 10.82 13.16
N ASN A 225 9.41 11.76 13.34
CA ASN A 225 9.45 12.59 14.53
C ASN A 225 8.48 13.79 14.42
N ALA A 226 8.31 14.50 15.54
CA ALA A 226 7.42 15.65 15.64
C ALA A 226 7.82 16.79 14.69
N ASP A 227 9.10 17.08 14.61
CA ASP A 227 9.64 18.17 13.77
C ASP A 227 9.34 17.92 12.28
N TYR A 228 9.41 16.66 11.84
CA TYR A 228 9.04 16.29 10.48
C TYR A 228 7.55 16.54 10.21
N VAL A 229 6.68 16.13 11.13
CA VAL A 229 5.22 16.31 11.00
C VAL A 229 4.87 17.79 10.95
N GLU A 230 5.44 18.59 11.84
CA GLU A 230 5.21 20.03 11.88
C GLU A 230 5.69 20.71 10.59
N ALA A 231 6.89 20.36 10.13
CA ALA A 231 7.43 20.89 8.88
C ALA A 231 6.61 20.47 7.65
N PHE A 232 6.21 19.21 7.59
CA PHE A 232 5.39 18.66 6.48
C PHE A 232 4.02 19.31 6.41
N THR A 233 3.37 19.51 7.55
CA THR A 233 2.04 20.13 7.65
C THR A 233 2.07 21.64 7.72
N LYS A 234 3.26 22.26 7.60
CA LYS A 234 3.46 23.72 7.73
C LYS A 234 2.87 24.30 9.04
N GLY A 235 2.93 23.52 10.11
CA GLY A 235 2.45 23.89 11.43
C GLY A 235 0.94 23.69 11.63
N GLU A 236 0.23 23.10 10.69
CA GLU A 236 -1.21 22.75 10.87
C GLU A 236 -1.40 21.64 11.92
N VAL A 237 -0.43 20.74 12.03
CA VAL A 237 -0.39 19.68 13.04
C VAL A 237 0.87 19.86 13.87
N LYS A 238 0.71 20.03 15.18
CA LYS A 238 1.81 19.97 16.13
C LYS A 238 2.06 18.50 16.47
N GLY A 239 3.29 18.06 16.32
CA GLY A 239 3.71 16.69 16.55
C GLY A 239 3.73 16.28 18.04
#